data_c07dee9fc5ce9004190b8e5b44ca89db
#
_entry.id   c07dee9fc5ce9004190b8e5b44ca89db
#
_cell.length_a   1.000
_cell.length_b   1.000
_cell.length_c   1.000
_cell.angle_alpha   90.00
_cell.angle_beta   90.00
_cell.angle_gamma   90.00
#
_symmetry.space_group_name_H-M   'P 1'
#
loop_
_entity.id
_entity.type
_entity.pdbx_description
1 polymer ?
#
loop_
_entity_poly.entity_id
_entity_poly.type
_entity_poly.pdbx_seq_one_letter_code
_entity_poly.pdbx_strand_id
1 'polypeptide(L)'
;MKYAITKFGKQFVIIAIFIPFVGAVFSYGFSQVLNNMSPYQITGTYTGALTSSAGLAAATESSEAESRQSATNFQDLNEKTKTKILAIINNAKERDAKLKNEAIPEKMTLENTTTLSAEDTEIYVTEAKAGVGVGHSIGYPFGVLFLILGINFIPKIFRFDVEKEKEKYFAQKKIDLSNDKDAGKNTIKEVKMDFVGFSIAAFLGYFLGSIKIAMGPLGTFSLGSIGGAIIVALILGSIGKIGPINFRMDSVVLGKMRTYFLSIFLAGTGLNYGFRVVEAVTGDGIMIAVVSALVAILSVLFGFLLGHYVFHINWTLLSGAITGGMTSAPGLGAAIDALDCDEPAISYGATQPLATLCMVIFSIIIHKLPI
;
A
#
# COMPACT_ATOMS: atom_id res chain seq x y z
N MET A 1 -18.96 -1.51 13.95
CA MET A 1 -17.94 -2.52 13.63
C MET A 1 -18.51 -3.94 13.54
N LYS A 2 -19.07 -4.53 14.63
CA LYS A 2 -19.62 -5.91 14.65
C LYS A 2 -20.57 -6.17 13.47
N TYR A 3 -21.51 -5.28 13.19
CA TYR A 3 -22.45 -5.38 12.05
C TYR A 3 -21.76 -5.57 10.69
N ALA A 4 -20.83 -4.69 10.34
CA ALA A 4 -20.15 -4.73 9.03
C ALA A 4 -19.28 -5.99 8.86
N ILE A 5 -18.56 -6.37 9.93
CA ILE A 5 -17.70 -7.57 9.90
C ILE A 5 -18.54 -8.85 9.85
N THR A 6 -19.64 -8.94 10.61
CA THR A 6 -20.52 -10.12 10.57
C THR A 6 -21.20 -10.27 9.21
N LYS A 7 -21.61 -9.16 8.57
CA LYS A 7 -22.35 -9.20 7.31
C LYS A 7 -21.43 -9.36 6.10
N PHE A 8 -20.28 -8.68 6.07
CA PHE A 8 -19.41 -8.58 4.92
C PHE A 8 -17.97 -9.08 5.15
N GLY A 9 -17.68 -9.74 6.26
CA GLY A 9 -16.31 -10.14 6.61
C GLY A 9 -15.62 -11.02 5.57
N LYS A 10 -16.35 -11.98 4.98
CA LYS A 10 -15.82 -12.84 3.90
C LYS A 10 -15.49 -12.03 2.65
N GLN A 11 -16.36 -11.08 2.28
CA GLN A 11 -16.17 -10.20 1.13
C GLN A 11 -14.97 -9.27 1.33
N PHE A 12 -14.78 -8.74 2.55
CA PHE A 12 -13.60 -7.93 2.87
C PHE A 12 -12.30 -8.72 2.77
N VAL A 13 -12.27 -9.98 3.19
CA VAL A 13 -11.13 -10.88 3.00
C VAL A 13 -10.82 -11.06 1.52
N ILE A 14 -11.83 -11.29 0.68
CA ILE A 14 -11.64 -11.45 -0.77
C ILE A 14 -11.12 -10.16 -1.40
N ILE A 15 -11.68 -8.99 -1.05
CA ILE A 15 -11.23 -7.69 -1.55
C ILE A 15 -9.78 -7.42 -1.13
N ALA A 16 -9.41 -7.77 0.12
CA ALA A 16 -8.07 -7.61 0.65
C ALA A 16 -7.00 -8.42 -0.11
N ILE A 17 -7.36 -9.55 -0.67
CA ILE A 17 -6.48 -10.37 -1.52
C ILE A 17 -6.53 -9.89 -2.97
N PHE A 18 -7.73 -9.60 -3.46
CA PHE A 18 -7.99 -9.33 -4.88
C PHE A 18 -7.33 -8.03 -5.36
N ILE A 19 -7.41 -6.94 -4.57
CA ILE A 19 -6.84 -5.66 -4.98
C ILE A 19 -5.31 -5.73 -5.11
N PRO A 20 -4.54 -6.23 -4.12
CA PRO A 20 -3.10 -6.44 -4.29
C PRO A 20 -2.76 -7.40 -5.45
N PHE A 21 -3.55 -8.45 -5.65
CA PHE A 21 -3.38 -9.38 -6.76
C PHE A 21 -3.53 -8.69 -8.12
N VAL A 22 -4.59 -7.90 -8.30
CA VAL A 22 -4.81 -7.10 -9.53
C VAL A 22 -3.63 -6.16 -9.77
N GLY A 23 -3.18 -5.45 -8.73
CA GLY A 23 -2.02 -4.58 -8.81
C GLY A 23 -0.75 -5.33 -9.24
N ALA A 24 -0.50 -6.52 -8.69
CA ALA A 24 0.65 -7.35 -9.05
C ALA A 24 0.58 -7.81 -10.51
N VAL A 25 -0.58 -8.32 -10.95
CA VAL A 25 -0.79 -8.79 -12.33
C VAL A 25 -0.57 -7.67 -13.32
N PHE A 26 -1.13 -6.49 -13.10
CA PHE A 26 -0.96 -5.36 -14.03
C PHE A 26 0.46 -4.78 -13.97
N SER A 27 1.09 -4.68 -12.80
CA SER A 27 2.49 -4.24 -12.72
C SER A 27 3.41 -5.18 -13.49
N TYR A 28 3.27 -6.48 -13.30
CA TYR A 28 4.01 -7.47 -14.06
C TYR A 28 3.64 -7.46 -15.55
N GLY A 29 2.35 -7.38 -15.89
CA GLY A 29 1.89 -7.33 -17.27
C GLY A 29 2.46 -6.14 -18.04
N PHE A 30 2.44 -4.94 -17.46
CA PHE A 30 3.06 -3.76 -18.08
C PHE A 30 4.56 -3.90 -18.27
N SER A 31 5.26 -4.59 -17.36
CA SER A 31 6.68 -4.83 -17.51
C SER A 31 7.07 -5.69 -18.72
N GLN A 32 6.17 -6.59 -19.13
CA GLN A 32 6.40 -7.44 -20.30
C GLN A 32 6.22 -6.67 -21.61
N VAL A 33 5.42 -5.60 -21.58
CA VAL A 33 5.15 -4.73 -22.75
C VAL A 33 6.16 -3.58 -22.83
N LEU A 34 6.60 -3.08 -21.68
CA LEU A 34 7.48 -1.92 -21.54
C LEU A 34 8.90 -2.39 -21.14
N ASN A 35 9.71 -2.71 -22.13
CA ASN A 35 11.02 -3.35 -21.94
C ASN A 35 12.09 -2.49 -21.21
N ASN A 36 11.77 -1.26 -20.80
CA ASN A 36 12.73 -0.29 -20.27
C ASN A 36 12.79 -0.24 -18.72
N MET A 37 12.03 -1.09 -18.00
CA MET A 37 12.04 -1.12 -16.55
C MET A 37 12.75 -2.36 -16.02
N SER A 38 13.58 -2.17 -14.99
CA SER A 38 14.18 -3.31 -14.31
C SER A 38 13.12 -4.05 -13.44
N PRO A 39 13.32 -5.35 -13.14
CA PRO A 39 12.44 -6.11 -12.25
C PRO A 39 12.21 -5.41 -10.91
N TYR A 40 13.27 -4.77 -10.43
CA TYR A 40 13.29 -4.06 -9.16
C TYR A 40 12.46 -2.77 -9.21
N GLN A 41 12.57 -2.01 -10.30
CA GLN A 41 11.73 -0.83 -10.52
C GLN A 41 10.24 -1.21 -10.61
N ILE A 42 9.92 -2.33 -11.25
CA ILE A 42 8.54 -2.82 -11.38
C ILE A 42 7.94 -3.13 -10.00
N THR A 43 8.69 -3.85 -9.17
CA THR A 43 8.22 -4.19 -7.82
C THR A 43 8.09 -2.93 -6.96
N GLY A 44 9.02 -1.97 -7.10
CA GLY A 44 8.90 -0.65 -6.50
C GLY A 44 7.65 0.10 -6.99
N THR A 45 7.38 0.10 -8.29
CA THR A 45 6.19 0.69 -8.91
C THR A 45 4.91 0.07 -8.37
N TYR A 46 4.85 -1.27 -8.24
CA TYR A 46 3.73 -1.99 -7.62
C TYR A 46 3.48 -1.52 -6.18
N THR A 47 4.51 -1.51 -5.35
CA THR A 47 4.38 -1.10 -3.94
C THR A 47 4.05 0.39 -3.80
N GLY A 48 4.53 1.23 -4.71
CA GLY A 48 4.20 2.65 -4.78
C GLY A 48 2.76 2.90 -5.23
N ALA A 49 2.32 2.28 -6.32
CA ALA A 49 0.96 2.42 -6.84
C ALA A 49 -0.12 2.01 -5.83
N LEU A 50 0.16 0.99 -5.00
CA LEU A 50 -0.73 0.56 -3.92
C LEU A 50 -0.36 1.18 -2.55
N THR A 51 0.54 2.15 -2.52
CA THR A 51 0.94 2.94 -1.34
C THR A 51 1.42 2.11 -0.14
N SER A 52 2.08 0.96 -0.39
CA SER A 52 2.43 -0.01 0.64
C SER A 52 3.87 0.11 1.15
N SER A 53 4.07 0.71 2.32
CA SER A 53 5.39 0.75 2.96
C SER A 53 5.89 -0.64 3.40
N ALA A 54 4.98 -1.52 3.83
CA ALA A 54 5.35 -2.90 4.18
C ALA A 54 5.75 -3.70 2.93
N GLY A 55 5.03 -3.50 1.81
CA GLY A 55 5.41 -4.05 0.51
C GLY A 55 6.78 -3.53 0.06
N LEU A 56 7.07 -2.24 0.24
CA LEU A 56 8.40 -1.66 -0.05
C LEU A 56 9.51 -2.34 0.75
N ALA A 57 9.31 -2.50 2.06
CA ALA A 57 10.31 -3.15 2.92
C ALA A 57 10.59 -4.59 2.46
N ALA A 58 9.54 -5.37 2.20
CA ALA A 58 9.66 -6.74 1.70
C ALA A 58 10.30 -6.81 0.30
N ALA A 59 9.92 -5.89 -0.59
CA ALA A 59 10.51 -5.77 -1.93
C ALA A 59 12.01 -5.47 -1.86
N THR A 60 12.41 -4.56 -0.97
CA THR A 60 13.83 -4.20 -0.78
C THR A 60 14.64 -5.37 -0.22
N GLU A 61 14.11 -6.08 0.79
CA GLU A 61 14.76 -7.25 1.37
C GLU A 61 14.86 -8.41 0.36
N SER A 62 13.78 -8.68 -0.37
CA SER A 62 13.78 -9.73 -1.39
C SER A 62 14.66 -9.38 -2.60
N SER A 63 14.78 -8.10 -2.97
CA SER A 63 15.68 -7.67 -4.04
C SER A 63 17.14 -7.89 -3.70
N GLU A 64 17.53 -7.66 -2.43
CA GLU A 64 18.87 -7.96 -1.95
C GLU A 64 19.18 -9.45 -2.01
N ALA A 65 18.27 -10.30 -1.51
CA ALA A 65 18.45 -11.76 -1.51
C ALA A 65 18.53 -12.31 -2.95
N GLU A 66 17.61 -11.89 -3.83
CA GLU A 66 17.53 -12.38 -5.20
C GLU A 66 18.72 -11.90 -6.05
N SER A 67 19.13 -10.64 -5.90
CA SER A 67 20.28 -10.12 -6.63
C SER A 67 21.61 -10.77 -6.19
N ARG A 68 21.79 -11.04 -4.90
CA ARG A 68 22.96 -11.82 -4.42
C ARG A 68 22.96 -13.24 -4.96
N GLN A 69 21.81 -13.91 -4.94
CA GLN A 69 21.67 -15.26 -5.48
C GLN A 69 21.95 -15.27 -7.00
N SER A 70 21.39 -14.35 -7.74
CA SER A 70 21.62 -14.21 -9.19
C SER A 70 23.08 -13.90 -9.52
N ALA A 71 23.75 -13.04 -8.72
CA ALA A 71 25.17 -12.77 -8.87
C ALA A 71 26.04 -13.99 -8.61
N THR A 72 25.72 -14.75 -7.55
CA THR A 72 26.45 -15.98 -7.21
C THR A 72 26.30 -17.06 -8.30
N ASN A 73 25.09 -17.19 -8.83
CA ASN A 73 24.76 -18.19 -9.87
C ASN A 73 24.85 -17.63 -11.29
N PHE A 74 25.61 -16.55 -11.51
CA PHE A 74 25.64 -15.82 -12.78
C PHE A 74 25.91 -16.73 -13.97
N GLN A 75 26.80 -17.71 -13.84
CA GLN A 75 27.14 -18.63 -14.93
C GLN A 75 25.95 -19.47 -15.42
N ASP A 76 25.05 -19.86 -14.51
CA ASP A 76 23.93 -20.74 -14.79
C ASP A 76 22.68 -20.01 -15.32
N LEU A 77 22.71 -18.67 -15.32
CA LEU A 77 21.61 -17.86 -15.82
C LEU A 77 21.51 -17.89 -17.35
N ASN A 78 20.29 -17.69 -17.86
CA ASN A 78 20.12 -17.53 -19.30
C ASN A 78 20.73 -16.19 -19.82
N GLU A 79 21.08 -16.13 -21.09
CA GLU A 79 21.74 -14.98 -21.70
C GLU A 79 20.96 -13.66 -21.54
N LYS A 80 19.64 -13.70 -21.65
CA LYS A 80 18.79 -12.52 -21.47
C LYS A 80 18.95 -11.93 -20.07
N THR A 81 18.94 -12.77 -19.04
CA THR A 81 19.12 -12.33 -17.64
C THR A 81 20.54 -11.82 -17.40
N LYS A 82 21.56 -12.52 -17.90
CA LYS A 82 22.97 -12.07 -17.83
C LYS A 82 23.12 -10.69 -18.45
N THR A 83 22.60 -10.48 -19.64
CA THR A 83 22.66 -9.19 -20.33
C THR A 83 22.02 -8.06 -19.52
N LYS A 84 20.89 -8.31 -18.88
CA LYS A 84 20.23 -7.33 -18.01
C LYS A 84 21.07 -6.98 -16.78
N ILE A 85 21.65 -7.99 -16.12
CA ILE A 85 22.54 -7.80 -14.97
C ILE A 85 23.76 -6.94 -15.37
N LEU A 86 24.42 -7.32 -16.46
CA LEU A 86 25.57 -6.57 -16.96
C LEU A 86 25.21 -5.12 -17.34
N ALA A 87 24.02 -4.91 -17.91
CA ALA A 87 23.54 -3.56 -18.23
C ALA A 87 23.37 -2.71 -16.96
N ILE A 88 22.81 -3.28 -15.88
CA ILE A 88 22.64 -2.58 -14.61
C ILE A 88 24.01 -2.19 -14.03
N ILE A 89 24.97 -3.12 -14.00
CA ILE A 89 26.32 -2.88 -13.48
C ILE A 89 27.06 -1.84 -14.33
N ASN A 90 27.03 -1.96 -15.66
CA ASN A 90 27.68 -1.02 -16.57
C ASN A 90 27.14 0.40 -16.42
N ASN A 91 25.80 0.55 -16.33
CA ASN A 91 25.17 1.86 -16.13
C ASN A 91 25.57 2.49 -14.80
N ALA A 92 25.67 1.69 -13.73
CA ALA A 92 26.13 2.17 -12.43
C ALA A 92 27.59 2.63 -12.49
N LYS A 93 28.49 1.82 -13.07
CA LYS A 93 29.92 2.17 -13.23
C LYS A 93 30.11 3.42 -14.07
N GLU A 94 29.38 3.54 -15.19
CA GLU A 94 29.45 4.73 -16.06
C GLU A 94 28.96 5.99 -15.33
N ARG A 95 27.88 5.89 -14.56
CA ARG A 95 27.37 6.99 -13.73
C ARG A 95 28.37 7.42 -12.67
N ASP A 96 28.96 6.47 -11.94
CA ASP A 96 29.94 6.74 -10.90
C ASP A 96 31.23 7.36 -11.47
N ALA A 97 31.74 6.86 -12.60
CA ALA A 97 32.90 7.43 -13.28
C ALA A 97 32.64 8.88 -13.71
N LYS A 98 31.46 9.17 -14.27
CA LYS A 98 31.07 10.55 -14.62
C LYS A 98 31.02 11.49 -13.42
N LEU A 99 30.48 11.03 -12.28
CA LEU A 99 30.38 11.81 -11.07
C LEU A 99 31.76 12.12 -10.45
N LYS A 100 32.72 11.19 -10.60
CA LYS A 100 34.09 11.33 -10.08
C LYS A 100 35.05 11.98 -11.09
N ASN A 101 34.61 12.29 -12.30
CA ASN A 101 35.44 12.72 -13.44
C ASN A 101 36.57 11.74 -13.74
N GLU A 102 36.32 10.44 -13.62
CA GLU A 102 37.24 9.35 -13.93
C GLU A 102 36.97 8.78 -15.33
N ALA A 103 37.92 8.01 -15.85
CA ALA A 103 37.72 7.31 -17.11
C ALA A 103 36.62 6.28 -17.00
N ILE A 104 35.73 6.19 -17.99
CA ILE A 104 34.66 5.21 -18.02
C ILE A 104 35.28 3.81 -18.13
N PRO A 105 35.00 2.88 -17.21
CA PRO A 105 35.53 1.52 -17.28
C PRO A 105 35.06 0.78 -18.54
N GLU A 106 35.85 -0.20 -18.95
CA GLU A 106 35.48 -1.08 -20.06
C GLU A 106 34.14 -1.78 -19.76
N LYS A 107 33.27 -1.81 -20.78
CA LYS A 107 31.95 -2.43 -20.63
C LYS A 107 32.06 -3.93 -20.46
N MET A 108 31.39 -4.45 -19.45
CA MET A 108 31.18 -5.88 -19.22
C MET A 108 30.19 -6.41 -20.28
N THR A 109 30.56 -7.50 -20.96
CA THR A 109 29.76 -8.17 -22.00
C THR A 109 29.68 -9.67 -21.70
N LEU A 110 28.83 -10.40 -22.42
CA LEU A 110 28.77 -11.87 -22.29
C LEU A 110 30.07 -12.56 -22.74
N GLU A 111 30.85 -11.91 -23.59
CA GLU A 111 32.12 -12.44 -24.13
C GLU A 111 33.28 -12.30 -23.14
N ASN A 112 33.32 -11.16 -22.39
CA ASN A 112 34.42 -10.87 -21.47
C ASN A 112 34.11 -11.14 -20.01
N THR A 113 32.87 -11.53 -19.66
CA THR A 113 32.44 -11.72 -18.26
C THR A 113 31.79 -13.08 -18.04
N THR A 114 32.50 -13.98 -17.40
CA THR A 114 32.00 -15.32 -17.04
C THR A 114 31.47 -15.38 -15.62
N THR A 115 32.05 -14.57 -14.71
CA THR A 115 31.65 -14.46 -13.29
C THR A 115 31.64 -13.00 -12.89
N LEU A 116 30.88 -12.66 -11.86
CA LEU A 116 30.91 -11.32 -11.26
C LEU A 116 31.95 -11.29 -10.12
N SER A 117 32.69 -10.19 -10.03
CA SER A 117 33.58 -9.93 -8.90
C SER A 117 32.73 -9.59 -7.64
N ALA A 118 33.38 -9.59 -6.48
CA ALA A 118 32.71 -9.15 -5.24
C ALA A 118 32.22 -7.70 -5.32
N GLU A 119 33.01 -6.82 -5.97
CA GLU A 119 32.64 -5.41 -6.21
C GLU A 119 31.44 -5.31 -7.17
N ASP A 120 31.44 -6.03 -8.29
CA ASP A 120 30.32 -6.04 -9.23
C ASP A 120 29.03 -6.57 -8.60
N THR A 121 29.16 -7.56 -7.73
CA THR A 121 28.04 -8.12 -6.95
C THR A 121 27.44 -7.06 -6.04
N GLU A 122 28.25 -6.30 -5.30
CA GLU A 122 27.75 -5.25 -4.39
C GLU A 122 27.16 -4.07 -5.18
N ILE A 123 27.72 -3.71 -6.33
CA ILE A 123 27.13 -2.73 -7.23
C ILE A 123 25.75 -3.20 -7.69
N TYR A 124 25.63 -4.44 -8.15
CA TYR A 124 24.36 -5.00 -8.62
C TYR A 124 23.31 -5.05 -7.51
N VAL A 125 23.67 -5.50 -6.31
CA VAL A 125 22.78 -5.54 -5.13
C VAL A 125 22.32 -4.14 -4.73
N THR A 126 23.24 -3.18 -4.72
CA THR A 126 22.91 -1.78 -4.39
C THR A 126 21.94 -1.18 -5.41
N GLU A 127 22.16 -1.40 -6.71
CA GLU A 127 21.30 -0.92 -7.79
C GLU A 127 19.93 -1.62 -7.78
N ALA A 128 19.88 -2.90 -7.39
CA ALA A 128 18.64 -3.63 -7.23
C ALA A 128 17.75 -2.99 -6.14
N LYS A 129 18.34 -2.73 -4.98
CA LYS A 129 17.63 -2.03 -3.86
C LYS A 129 17.23 -0.60 -4.24
N ALA A 130 18.13 0.13 -4.88
CA ALA A 130 17.86 1.49 -5.37
C ALA A 130 16.71 1.49 -6.39
N GLY A 131 16.66 0.52 -7.30
CA GLY A 131 15.58 0.36 -8.26
C GLY A 131 14.21 0.21 -7.62
N VAL A 132 14.09 -0.61 -6.55
CA VAL A 132 12.86 -0.72 -5.76
C VAL A 132 12.48 0.63 -5.15
N GLY A 133 13.46 1.31 -4.54
CA GLY A 133 13.25 2.62 -3.91
C GLY A 133 12.78 3.69 -4.91
N VAL A 134 13.40 3.74 -6.10
CA VAL A 134 13.03 4.67 -7.18
C VAL A 134 11.61 4.39 -7.68
N GLY A 135 11.29 3.12 -7.99
CA GLY A 135 9.96 2.73 -8.44
C GLY A 135 8.89 3.11 -7.43
N HIS A 136 9.13 2.86 -6.15
CA HIS A 136 8.20 3.22 -5.08
C HIS A 136 8.06 4.73 -4.91
N SER A 137 9.17 5.46 -4.84
CA SER A 137 9.17 6.92 -4.58
C SER A 137 8.46 7.70 -5.68
N ILE A 138 8.60 7.27 -6.94
CA ILE A 138 7.88 7.85 -8.07
C ILE A 138 6.42 7.36 -8.09
N GLY A 139 6.19 6.07 -7.84
CA GLY A 139 4.86 5.47 -7.92
C GLY A 139 3.90 5.91 -6.83
N TYR A 140 4.39 6.15 -5.63
CA TYR A 140 3.57 6.47 -4.45
C TYR A 140 2.65 7.68 -4.64
N PRO A 141 3.14 8.87 -5.06
CA PRO A 141 2.27 10.02 -5.25
C PRO A 141 1.18 9.80 -6.31
N PHE A 142 1.49 9.07 -7.38
CA PHE A 142 0.48 8.71 -8.39
C PHE A 142 -0.53 7.70 -7.86
N GLY A 143 -0.09 6.72 -7.05
CA GLY A 143 -0.98 5.81 -6.34
C GLY A 143 -1.99 6.55 -5.46
N VAL A 144 -1.52 7.47 -4.62
CA VAL A 144 -2.36 8.31 -3.77
C VAL A 144 -3.31 9.18 -4.59
N LEU A 145 -2.80 9.87 -5.61
CA LEU A 145 -3.58 10.77 -6.45
C LEU A 145 -4.73 10.03 -7.13
N PHE A 146 -4.46 8.94 -7.83
CA PHE A 146 -5.47 8.22 -8.59
C PHE A 146 -6.44 7.44 -7.71
N LEU A 147 -6.03 7.02 -6.51
CA LEU A 147 -6.95 6.48 -5.52
C LEU A 147 -7.92 7.56 -5.02
N ILE A 148 -7.43 8.73 -4.62
CA ILE A 148 -8.30 9.84 -4.18
C ILE A 148 -9.26 10.27 -5.29
N LEU A 149 -8.76 10.40 -6.52
CA LEU A 149 -9.60 10.67 -7.69
C LEU A 149 -10.65 9.56 -7.89
N GLY A 150 -10.26 8.28 -7.77
CA GLY A 150 -11.17 7.15 -7.87
C GLY A 150 -12.30 7.23 -6.85
N ILE A 151 -11.98 7.48 -5.57
CA ILE A 151 -12.99 7.61 -4.50
C ILE A 151 -14.00 8.72 -4.80
N ASN A 152 -13.54 9.85 -5.36
CA ASN A 152 -14.40 11.00 -5.65
C ASN A 152 -15.16 10.90 -6.99
N PHE A 153 -14.60 10.24 -7.99
CA PHE A 153 -15.16 10.21 -9.34
C PHE A 153 -15.94 8.94 -9.67
N ILE A 154 -15.68 7.79 -9.04
CA ILE A 154 -16.45 6.57 -9.24
C ILE A 154 -17.95 6.79 -9.08
N PRO A 155 -18.46 7.45 -8.01
CA PRO A 155 -19.89 7.73 -7.89
C PRO A 155 -20.46 8.52 -9.06
N LYS A 156 -19.70 9.49 -9.57
CA LYS A 156 -20.11 10.33 -10.71
C LYS A 156 -20.10 9.56 -12.03
N ILE A 157 -19.06 8.76 -12.28
CA ILE A 157 -18.90 7.95 -13.49
C ILE A 157 -20.00 6.89 -13.58
N PHE A 158 -20.25 6.18 -12.48
CA PHE A 158 -21.25 5.12 -12.40
C PHE A 158 -22.66 5.63 -12.00
N ARG A 159 -22.81 6.96 -11.86
CA ARG A 159 -24.10 7.66 -11.68
C ARG A 159 -24.92 7.19 -10.48
N PHE A 160 -24.29 6.93 -9.36
CA PHE A 160 -24.99 6.71 -8.11
C PHE A 160 -24.81 7.85 -7.11
N ASP A 161 -25.84 8.10 -6.33
CA ASP A 161 -25.91 9.18 -5.36
C ASP A 161 -25.32 8.72 -4.02
N VAL A 162 -24.24 9.37 -3.60
CA VAL A 162 -23.50 9.04 -2.38
C VAL A 162 -24.36 9.22 -1.14
N GLU A 163 -25.18 10.29 -1.06
CA GLU A 163 -26.06 10.52 0.10
C GLU A 163 -27.13 9.44 0.19
N LYS A 164 -27.75 9.05 -0.93
CA LYS A 164 -28.72 7.95 -0.95
C LYS A 164 -28.10 6.62 -0.56
N GLU A 165 -26.86 6.36 -0.98
CA GLU A 165 -26.14 5.15 -0.56
C GLU A 165 -25.86 5.17 0.95
N LYS A 166 -25.45 6.32 1.49
CA LYS A 166 -25.24 6.52 2.93
C LYS A 166 -26.55 6.32 3.71
N GLU A 167 -27.63 6.95 3.28
CA GLU A 167 -28.96 6.79 3.90
C GLU A 167 -29.43 5.32 3.90
N LYS A 168 -29.31 4.64 2.76
CA LYS A 168 -29.65 3.20 2.66
C LYS A 168 -28.83 2.35 3.63
N TYR A 169 -27.53 2.63 3.73
CA TYR A 169 -26.65 1.91 4.65
C TYR A 169 -27.09 2.09 6.11
N PHE A 170 -27.35 3.33 6.55
CA PHE A 170 -27.76 3.61 7.92
C PHE A 170 -29.16 3.06 8.24
N ALA A 171 -30.10 3.15 7.28
CA ALA A 171 -31.43 2.56 7.42
C ALA A 171 -31.35 1.04 7.60
N GLN A 172 -30.58 0.36 6.76
CA GLN A 172 -30.39 -1.09 6.85
C GLN A 172 -29.68 -1.49 8.16
N LYS A 173 -28.64 -0.75 8.55
CA LYS A 173 -27.91 -0.95 9.80
C LYS A 173 -28.85 -0.83 11.01
N LYS A 174 -29.76 0.15 11.01
CA LYS A 174 -30.75 0.34 12.07
C LYS A 174 -31.70 -0.83 12.17
N ILE A 175 -32.22 -1.33 11.03
CA ILE A 175 -33.12 -2.51 10.99
C ILE A 175 -32.38 -3.76 11.51
N ASP A 176 -31.18 -4.02 11.01
CA ASP A 176 -30.42 -5.20 11.38
C ASP A 176 -30.05 -5.19 12.88
N LEU A 177 -29.70 -4.00 13.43
CA LEU A 177 -29.42 -3.84 14.86
C LEU A 177 -30.68 -3.94 15.75
N SER A 178 -31.85 -3.52 15.28
CA SER A 178 -33.10 -3.67 16.04
C SER A 178 -33.52 -5.14 16.19
N ASN A 179 -33.08 -5.99 15.26
CA ASN A 179 -33.32 -7.43 15.30
C ASN A 179 -32.29 -8.20 16.16
N ASP A 180 -31.16 -7.56 16.52
CA ASP A 180 -30.13 -8.15 17.40
C ASP A 180 -30.48 -7.87 18.87
N LYS A 181 -31.01 -8.88 19.59
CA LYS A 181 -31.43 -8.82 20.99
C LYS A 181 -30.32 -8.42 21.98
N ASP A 182 -29.05 -8.46 21.55
CA ASP A 182 -27.88 -8.08 22.37
C ASP A 182 -27.36 -6.67 22.09
N ALA A 183 -27.90 -5.92 21.12
CA ALA A 183 -27.40 -4.62 20.70
C ALA A 183 -27.61 -3.48 21.72
N GLY A 184 -28.36 -3.70 22.79
CA GLY A 184 -28.77 -2.66 23.75
C GLY A 184 -28.03 -2.62 25.08
N LYS A 185 -27.09 -3.51 25.37
CA LYS A 185 -26.64 -3.75 26.76
C LYS A 185 -25.45 -2.95 27.28
N ASN A 186 -24.72 -2.16 26.45
CA ASN A 186 -23.58 -1.38 26.96
C ASN A 186 -23.46 0.00 26.31
N THR A 187 -24.23 0.96 26.77
CA THR A 187 -24.02 2.38 26.46
C THR A 187 -22.98 2.98 27.41
N ILE A 188 -21.70 2.80 27.11
CA ILE A 188 -20.66 3.55 27.79
C ILE A 188 -20.75 5.01 27.33
N LYS A 189 -20.87 5.92 28.30
CA LYS A 189 -21.01 7.36 28.05
C LYS A 189 -19.73 7.89 27.38
N GLU A 190 -19.89 8.56 26.25
CA GLU A 190 -18.80 9.25 25.57
C GLU A 190 -18.29 10.44 26.43
N VAL A 191 -16.98 10.68 26.37
CA VAL A 191 -16.33 11.84 27.00
C VAL A 191 -15.80 12.76 25.89
N LYS A 192 -15.69 14.07 26.18
CA LYS A 192 -15.19 15.03 25.16
C LYS A 192 -13.82 14.62 24.64
N MET A 193 -12.88 14.33 25.53
CA MET A 193 -11.56 13.84 25.21
C MET A 193 -10.92 13.19 26.45
N ASP A 194 -10.30 12.04 26.27
CA ASP A 194 -9.43 11.40 27.26
C ASP A 194 -8.04 11.27 26.64
N PHE A 195 -7.14 12.22 26.96
CA PHE A 195 -5.78 12.26 26.41
C PHE A 195 -4.98 11.03 26.81
N VAL A 196 -5.20 10.47 28.00
CA VAL A 196 -4.52 9.26 28.45
C VAL A 196 -4.99 8.08 27.61
N GLY A 197 -6.30 7.92 27.44
CA GLY A 197 -6.88 6.86 26.60
C GLY A 197 -6.42 6.97 25.15
N PHE A 198 -6.41 8.18 24.58
CA PHE A 198 -5.92 8.43 23.23
C PHE A 198 -4.43 8.06 23.08
N SER A 199 -3.58 8.52 24.01
CA SER A 199 -2.13 8.26 23.97
C SER A 199 -1.82 6.77 24.13
N ILE A 200 -2.53 6.07 25.03
CA ILE A 200 -2.38 4.62 25.21
C ILE A 200 -2.78 3.88 23.92
N ALA A 201 -3.89 4.25 23.30
CA ALA A 201 -4.35 3.63 22.06
C ALA A 201 -3.32 3.86 20.93
N ALA A 202 -2.79 5.08 20.79
CA ALA A 202 -1.76 5.41 19.81
C ALA A 202 -0.45 4.64 20.05
N PHE A 203 0.04 4.61 21.31
CA PHE A 203 1.25 3.90 21.68
C PHE A 203 1.14 2.39 21.45
N LEU A 204 0.08 1.76 21.96
CA LEU A 204 -0.14 0.33 21.78
C LEU A 204 -0.34 -0.02 20.29
N GLY A 205 -0.98 0.87 19.54
CA GLY A 205 -1.15 0.72 18.09
C GLY A 205 0.18 0.78 17.34
N TYR A 206 1.02 1.76 17.66
CA TYR A 206 2.37 1.84 17.10
C TYR A 206 3.21 0.61 17.47
N PHE A 207 3.16 0.19 18.74
CA PHE A 207 3.89 -0.98 19.21
C PHE A 207 3.43 -2.25 18.50
N LEU A 208 2.13 -2.50 18.42
CA LEU A 208 1.56 -3.64 17.69
C LEU A 208 1.98 -3.63 16.21
N GLY A 209 1.92 -2.46 15.58
CA GLY A 209 2.30 -2.29 14.18
C GLY A 209 3.77 -2.50 13.89
N SER A 210 4.64 -2.26 14.90
CA SER A 210 6.10 -2.40 14.79
C SER A 210 6.60 -3.83 15.01
N ILE A 211 5.73 -4.74 15.47
CA ILE A 211 6.11 -6.16 15.68
C ILE A 211 6.43 -6.79 14.33
N LYS A 212 7.68 -7.25 14.19
CA LYS A 212 8.14 -7.97 13.00
C LYS A 212 7.99 -9.47 13.23
N ILE A 213 7.29 -10.13 12.33
CA ILE A 213 7.07 -11.57 12.33
C ILE A 213 7.92 -12.16 11.21
N ALA A 214 8.90 -13.00 11.56
CA ALA A 214 9.71 -13.70 10.57
C ALA A 214 8.87 -14.75 9.85
N MET A 215 8.83 -14.68 8.50
CA MET A 215 8.10 -15.63 7.66
C MET A 215 9.05 -16.54 6.86
N GLY A 216 10.26 -16.78 7.38
CA GLY A 216 11.26 -17.62 6.74
C GLY A 216 11.67 -17.07 5.36
N PRO A 217 11.57 -17.88 4.28
CA PRO A 217 11.96 -17.43 2.94
C PRO A 217 11.16 -16.24 2.38
N LEU A 218 10.06 -15.88 3.04
CA LEU A 218 9.23 -14.74 2.69
C LEU A 218 9.62 -13.45 3.43
N GLY A 219 10.79 -13.44 4.10
CA GLY A 219 11.29 -12.27 4.81
C GLY A 219 10.54 -11.97 6.10
N THR A 220 10.31 -10.67 6.39
CA THR A 220 9.64 -10.22 7.60
C THR A 220 8.32 -9.51 7.27
N PHE A 221 7.29 -9.80 8.05
CA PHE A 221 5.99 -9.15 7.99
C PHE A 221 5.77 -8.24 9.21
N SER A 222 5.23 -7.05 8.99
CA SER A 222 4.66 -6.20 10.05
C SER A 222 3.37 -5.55 9.56
N LEU A 223 2.45 -5.27 10.48
CA LEU A 223 1.20 -4.54 10.17
C LEU A 223 1.46 -3.07 9.78
N GLY A 224 2.64 -2.56 10.13
CA GLY A 224 2.94 -1.14 10.06
C GLY A 224 2.21 -0.31 11.13
N SER A 225 2.71 0.88 11.42
CA SER A 225 2.16 1.75 12.47
C SER A 225 0.67 2.08 12.27
N ILE A 226 0.23 2.28 11.03
CA ILE A 226 -1.16 2.59 10.69
C ILE A 226 -2.07 1.39 10.95
N GLY A 227 -1.69 0.20 10.47
CA GLY A 227 -2.47 -1.02 10.66
C GLY A 227 -2.62 -1.38 12.13
N GLY A 228 -1.52 -1.31 12.88
CA GLY A 228 -1.53 -1.53 14.32
C GLY A 228 -2.42 -0.52 15.06
N ALA A 229 -2.30 0.77 14.73
CA ALA A 229 -3.10 1.83 15.35
C ALA A 229 -4.61 1.63 15.11
N ILE A 230 -5.03 1.28 13.91
CA ILE A 230 -6.44 1.03 13.58
C ILE A 230 -6.97 -0.18 14.34
N ILE A 231 -6.25 -1.29 14.36
CA ILE A 231 -6.68 -2.50 15.08
C ILE A 231 -6.83 -2.22 16.57
N VAL A 232 -5.84 -1.59 17.20
CA VAL A 232 -5.90 -1.24 18.63
C VAL A 232 -7.04 -0.27 18.91
N ALA A 233 -7.21 0.78 18.11
CA ALA A 233 -8.30 1.74 18.27
C ALA A 233 -9.68 1.08 18.16
N LEU A 234 -9.87 0.16 17.22
CA LEU A 234 -11.11 -0.60 17.06
C LEU A 234 -11.38 -1.51 18.27
N ILE A 235 -10.36 -2.20 18.79
CA ILE A 235 -10.48 -3.07 19.97
C ILE A 235 -10.82 -2.23 21.21
N LEU A 236 -10.01 -1.22 21.52
CA LEU A 236 -10.20 -0.38 22.71
C LEU A 236 -11.52 0.42 22.65
N GLY A 237 -11.87 0.95 21.47
CA GLY A 237 -13.15 1.61 21.24
C GLY A 237 -14.34 0.67 21.39
N SER A 238 -14.20 -0.64 21.06
CA SER A 238 -15.24 -1.64 21.30
C SER A 238 -15.39 -1.97 22.79
N ILE A 239 -14.29 -2.06 23.54
CA ILE A 239 -14.26 -2.23 25.01
C ILE A 239 -14.87 -0.97 25.67
N GLY A 240 -14.49 0.20 25.18
CA GLY A 240 -15.03 1.50 25.53
C GLY A 240 -14.43 2.11 26.80
N LYS A 241 -14.23 1.36 27.88
CA LYS A 241 -13.67 1.87 29.13
C LYS A 241 -12.89 0.79 29.89
N ILE A 242 -11.72 1.13 30.42
CA ILE A 242 -10.91 0.27 31.28
C ILE A 242 -10.53 1.08 32.53
N GLY A 243 -11.09 0.72 33.69
CA GLY A 243 -10.88 1.47 34.93
C GLY A 243 -11.28 2.96 34.77
N PRO A 244 -10.42 3.93 35.07
CA PRO A 244 -10.71 5.35 34.89
C PRO A 244 -10.61 5.83 33.45
N ILE A 245 -9.93 5.07 32.56
CA ILE A 245 -9.58 5.46 31.20
C ILE A 245 -10.75 5.18 30.25
N ASN A 246 -11.17 6.16 29.47
CA ASN A 246 -12.24 6.05 28.49
C ASN A 246 -11.71 6.11 27.06
N PHE A 247 -12.09 5.12 26.22
CA PHE A 247 -11.70 5.01 24.82
C PHE A 247 -12.84 5.41 23.86
N ARG A 248 -14.01 5.84 24.40
CA ARG A 248 -15.11 6.41 23.61
C ARG A 248 -15.13 7.91 23.78
N MET A 249 -14.63 8.59 22.80
CA MET A 249 -14.51 10.04 22.77
C MET A 249 -15.53 10.64 21.79
N ASP A 250 -15.86 11.89 22.02
CA ASP A 250 -16.81 12.65 21.21
C ASP A 250 -16.38 12.69 19.73
N SER A 251 -17.28 12.30 18.84
CA SER A 251 -17.02 12.20 17.41
C SER A 251 -16.67 13.54 16.76
N VAL A 252 -17.20 14.66 17.28
CA VAL A 252 -16.91 16.01 16.76
C VAL A 252 -15.47 16.40 17.08
N VAL A 253 -15.00 16.10 18.30
CA VAL A 253 -13.61 16.36 18.72
C VAL A 253 -12.65 15.51 17.91
N LEU A 254 -12.93 14.20 17.80
CA LEU A 254 -12.10 13.28 17.01
C LEU A 254 -12.09 13.67 15.53
N GLY A 255 -13.21 14.11 14.97
CA GLY A 255 -13.30 14.59 13.59
C GLY A 255 -12.40 15.79 13.32
N LYS A 256 -12.38 16.80 14.22
CA LYS A 256 -11.47 17.94 14.10
C LYS A 256 -9.99 17.53 14.19
N MET A 257 -9.66 16.64 15.12
CA MET A 257 -8.29 16.10 15.24
C MET A 257 -7.89 15.32 13.97
N ARG A 258 -8.80 14.51 13.42
CA ARG A 258 -8.57 13.79 12.16
C ARG A 258 -8.21 14.75 11.03
N THR A 259 -9.02 15.78 10.79
CA THR A 259 -8.78 16.76 9.73
C THR A 259 -7.43 17.46 9.91
N TYR A 260 -7.09 17.85 11.14
CA TYR A 260 -5.82 18.47 11.44
C TYR A 260 -4.61 17.54 11.16
N PHE A 261 -4.63 16.31 11.69
CA PHE A 261 -3.54 15.36 11.50
C PHE A 261 -3.45 14.87 10.05
N LEU A 262 -4.58 14.70 9.36
CA LEU A 262 -4.59 14.36 7.95
C LEU A 262 -3.95 15.47 7.10
N SER A 263 -4.24 16.74 7.39
CA SER A 263 -3.62 17.87 6.68
C SER A 263 -2.11 17.90 6.86
N ILE A 264 -1.61 17.68 8.09
CA ILE A 264 -0.17 17.57 8.36
C ILE A 264 0.45 16.38 7.61
N PHE A 265 -0.21 15.23 7.64
CA PHE A 265 0.26 14.03 6.94
C PHE A 265 0.35 14.24 5.43
N LEU A 266 -0.67 14.85 4.81
CA LEU A 266 -0.69 15.15 3.38
C LEU A 266 0.37 16.20 3.00
N ALA A 267 0.56 17.23 3.84
CA ALA A 267 1.63 18.21 3.64
C ALA A 267 3.02 17.54 3.71
N GLY A 268 3.26 16.69 4.72
CA GLY A 268 4.50 15.91 4.84
C GLY A 268 4.72 14.98 3.64
N THR A 269 3.68 14.33 3.16
CA THR A 269 3.73 13.49 1.95
C THR A 269 4.08 14.32 0.71
N GLY A 270 3.45 15.49 0.55
CA GLY A 270 3.76 16.42 -0.55
C GLY A 270 5.21 16.89 -0.52
N LEU A 271 5.74 17.24 0.66
CA LEU A 271 7.15 17.64 0.81
C LEU A 271 8.13 16.51 0.49
N ASN A 272 7.83 15.29 0.93
CA ASN A 272 8.72 14.14 0.71
C ASN A 272 8.73 13.65 -0.73
N TYR A 273 7.60 13.67 -1.41
CA TYR A 273 7.44 13.07 -2.74
C TYR A 273 7.24 14.10 -3.87
N GLY A 274 6.92 15.36 -3.55
CA GLY A 274 6.62 16.37 -4.56
C GLY A 274 7.75 16.60 -5.55
N PHE A 275 8.99 16.63 -5.08
CA PHE A 275 10.16 16.72 -5.94
C PHE A 275 10.27 15.52 -6.90
N ARG A 276 9.96 14.31 -6.43
CA ARG A 276 9.98 13.09 -7.25
C ARG A 276 8.92 13.10 -8.36
N VAL A 277 7.79 13.76 -8.12
CA VAL A 277 6.76 13.96 -9.17
C VAL A 277 7.32 14.83 -10.29
N VAL A 278 7.97 15.95 -9.95
CA VAL A 278 8.59 16.85 -10.93
C VAL A 278 9.69 16.11 -11.70
N GLU A 279 10.58 15.41 -11.01
CA GLU A 279 11.65 14.61 -11.62
C GLU A 279 11.09 13.53 -12.56
N ALA A 280 10.02 12.85 -12.16
CA ALA A 280 9.36 11.83 -12.97
C ALA A 280 8.75 12.38 -14.25
N VAL A 281 8.11 13.55 -14.18
CA VAL A 281 7.43 14.16 -15.34
C VAL A 281 8.42 14.80 -16.31
N THR A 282 9.57 15.27 -15.82
CA THR A 282 10.60 15.96 -16.63
C THR A 282 11.76 15.07 -17.07
N GLY A 283 11.85 13.82 -16.59
CA GLY A 283 12.97 12.93 -16.84
C GLY A 283 12.54 11.49 -17.18
N ASP A 284 13.46 10.54 -16.99
CA ASP A 284 13.28 9.11 -17.30
C ASP A 284 12.23 8.39 -16.43
N GLY A 285 11.73 9.06 -15.39
CA GLY A 285 10.71 8.51 -14.48
C GLY A 285 9.28 8.48 -15.02
N ILE A 286 9.01 9.12 -16.18
CA ILE A 286 7.65 9.22 -16.73
C ILE A 286 6.98 7.86 -16.93
N MET A 287 7.75 6.86 -17.34
CA MET A 287 7.22 5.52 -17.56
C MET A 287 6.76 4.88 -16.23
N ILE A 288 7.55 5.03 -15.17
CA ILE A 288 7.20 4.57 -13.81
C ILE A 288 5.92 5.27 -13.34
N ALA A 289 5.81 6.57 -13.56
CA ALA A 289 4.63 7.36 -13.20
C ALA A 289 3.37 6.88 -13.92
N VAL A 290 3.46 6.67 -15.25
CA VAL A 290 2.34 6.19 -16.07
C VAL A 290 1.91 4.79 -15.66
N VAL A 291 2.86 3.86 -15.47
CA VAL A 291 2.55 2.49 -15.04
C VAL A 291 1.89 2.51 -13.64
N SER A 292 2.43 3.30 -12.71
CA SER A 292 1.86 3.44 -11.37
C SER A 292 0.43 3.98 -11.40
N ALA A 293 0.18 5.01 -12.23
CA ALA A 293 -1.15 5.57 -12.42
C ALA A 293 -2.13 4.51 -12.95
N LEU A 294 -1.74 3.77 -13.99
CA LEU A 294 -2.57 2.71 -14.57
C LEU A 294 -2.84 1.57 -13.57
N VAL A 295 -1.81 1.12 -12.84
CA VAL A 295 -1.95 0.08 -11.82
C VAL A 295 -2.91 0.54 -10.72
N ALA A 296 -2.78 1.78 -10.24
CA ALA A 296 -3.68 2.34 -9.23
C ALA A 296 -5.12 2.43 -9.73
N ILE A 297 -5.34 2.99 -10.94
CA ILE A 297 -6.67 3.11 -11.56
C ILE A 297 -7.32 1.74 -11.71
N LEU A 298 -6.60 0.76 -12.25
CA LEU A 298 -7.12 -0.58 -12.49
C LEU A 298 -7.41 -1.30 -11.16
N SER A 299 -6.55 -1.17 -10.16
CA SER A 299 -6.77 -1.76 -8.83
C SER A 299 -8.03 -1.21 -8.16
N VAL A 300 -8.23 0.12 -8.22
CA VAL A 300 -9.44 0.78 -7.69
C VAL A 300 -10.68 0.35 -8.49
N LEU A 301 -10.60 0.37 -9.81
CA LEU A 301 -11.72 0.03 -10.69
C LEU A 301 -12.16 -1.43 -10.51
N PHE A 302 -11.23 -2.38 -10.54
CA PHE A 302 -11.55 -3.79 -10.34
C PHE A 302 -12.03 -4.08 -8.91
N GLY A 303 -11.46 -3.41 -7.90
CA GLY A 303 -11.97 -3.46 -6.53
C GLY A 303 -13.40 -2.95 -6.42
N PHE A 304 -13.72 -1.85 -7.10
CA PHE A 304 -15.08 -1.30 -7.19
C PHE A 304 -16.04 -2.29 -7.91
N LEU A 305 -15.66 -2.76 -9.08
CA LEU A 305 -16.50 -3.68 -9.86
C LEU A 305 -16.83 -4.96 -9.08
N LEU A 306 -15.83 -5.56 -8.45
CA LEU A 306 -16.02 -6.72 -7.60
C LEU A 306 -16.92 -6.43 -6.40
N GLY A 307 -16.61 -5.36 -5.65
CA GLY A 307 -17.33 -5.01 -4.42
C GLY A 307 -18.76 -4.57 -4.69
N HIS A 308 -18.99 -3.73 -5.71
CA HIS A 308 -20.30 -3.16 -6.00
C HIS A 308 -21.22 -4.13 -6.75
N TYR A 309 -20.74 -4.72 -7.85
CA TYR A 309 -21.61 -5.55 -8.73
C TYR A 309 -21.65 -7.02 -8.33
N VAL A 310 -20.58 -7.58 -7.76
CA VAL A 310 -20.56 -9.01 -7.38
C VAL A 310 -20.96 -9.19 -5.94
N PHE A 311 -20.42 -8.39 -5.02
CA PHE A 311 -20.69 -8.52 -3.59
C PHE A 311 -21.82 -7.62 -3.09
N HIS A 312 -22.32 -6.70 -3.92
CA HIS A 312 -23.37 -5.74 -3.57
C HIS A 312 -23.08 -4.98 -2.26
N ILE A 313 -21.80 -4.64 -2.04
CA ILE A 313 -21.38 -3.85 -0.88
C ILE A 313 -21.74 -2.39 -1.14
N ASN A 314 -22.42 -1.79 -0.19
CA ASN A 314 -22.75 -0.37 -0.22
C ASN A 314 -21.47 0.48 -0.28
N TRP A 315 -21.52 1.57 -1.06
CA TRP A 315 -20.35 2.45 -1.27
C TRP A 315 -19.74 2.98 0.03
N THR A 316 -20.56 3.21 1.05
CA THR A 316 -20.09 3.68 2.38
C THR A 316 -19.06 2.74 3.02
N LEU A 317 -19.21 1.43 2.83
CA LEU A 317 -18.22 0.45 3.27
C LEU A 317 -17.20 0.10 2.17
N LEU A 318 -17.64 0.07 0.92
CA LEU A 318 -16.79 -0.34 -0.19
C LEU A 318 -15.59 0.61 -0.39
N SER A 319 -15.81 1.92 -0.24
CA SER A 319 -14.74 2.92 -0.32
C SER A 319 -13.61 2.65 0.69
N GLY A 320 -13.97 2.31 1.93
CA GLY A 320 -13.00 1.91 2.95
C GLY A 320 -12.33 0.56 2.66
N ALA A 321 -13.08 -0.40 2.10
CA ALA A 321 -12.51 -1.69 1.72
C ALA A 321 -11.51 -1.56 0.56
N ILE A 322 -11.78 -0.70 -0.43
CA ILE A 322 -10.86 -0.40 -1.54
C ILE A 322 -9.60 0.27 -1.02
N THR A 323 -9.74 1.32 -0.21
CA THR A 323 -8.59 2.04 0.35
C THR A 323 -7.75 1.16 1.27
N GLY A 324 -8.40 0.25 2.02
CA GLY A 324 -7.72 -0.78 2.82
C GLY A 324 -7.00 -1.83 1.97
N GLY A 325 -7.62 -2.28 0.87
CA GLY A 325 -7.00 -3.18 -0.11
C GLY A 325 -5.77 -2.58 -0.79
N MET A 326 -5.76 -1.26 -0.98
CA MET A 326 -4.61 -0.50 -1.47
C MET A 326 -3.65 -0.05 -0.35
N THR A 327 -3.89 -0.44 0.89
CA THR A 327 -3.09 -0.08 2.07
C THR A 327 -2.90 1.43 2.27
N SER A 328 -3.86 2.25 1.80
CA SER A 328 -3.73 3.71 1.67
C SER A 328 -4.42 4.48 2.78
N ALA A 329 -3.66 5.02 3.73
CA ALA A 329 -4.19 5.94 4.73
C ALA A 329 -4.69 7.27 4.14
N PRO A 330 -4.01 7.91 3.16
CA PRO A 330 -4.56 9.09 2.48
C PRO A 330 -5.88 8.80 1.78
N GLY A 331 -6.00 7.62 1.15
CA GLY A 331 -7.24 7.18 0.52
C GLY A 331 -8.38 7.01 1.53
N LEU A 332 -8.10 6.44 2.71
CA LEU A 332 -9.08 6.36 3.79
C LEU A 332 -9.57 7.76 4.21
N GLY A 333 -8.63 8.69 4.41
CA GLY A 333 -8.99 10.07 4.73
C GLY A 333 -9.94 10.68 3.69
N ALA A 334 -9.61 10.54 2.41
CA ALA A 334 -10.46 11.00 1.32
C ALA A 334 -11.84 10.32 1.30
N ALA A 335 -11.93 9.02 1.60
CA ALA A 335 -13.20 8.30 1.67
C ALA A 335 -14.08 8.81 2.82
N ILE A 336 -13.49 9.05 3.99
CA ILE A 336 -14.19 9.59 5.15
C ILE A 336 -14.69 11.01 4.86
N ASP A 337 -13.85 11.86 4.28
CA ASP A 337 -14.22 13.25 3.96
C ASP A 337 -15.29 13.30 2.85
N ALA A 338 -15.18 12.48 1.81
CA ALA A 338 -16.16 12.43 0.72
C ALA A 338 -17.55 11.93 1.18
N LEU A 339 -17.61 11.11 2.22
CA LEU A 339 -18.84 10.53 2.75
C LEU A 339 -19.36 11.27 4.00
N ASP A 340 -18.55 12.13 4.58
CA ASP A 340 -18.83 12.77 5.88
C ASP A 340 -19.31 11.77 6.93
N CYS A 341 -18.62 10.63 7.05
CA CYS A 341 -18.90 9.60 8.06
C CYS A 341 -17.68 8.69 8.28
N ASP A 342 -17.63 8.01 9.44
CA ASP A 342 -16.48 7.18 9.87
C ASP A 342 -16.58 5.71 9.44
N GLU A 343 -17.65 5.29 8.80
CA GLU A 343 -17.89 3.90 8.40
C GLU A 343 -16.81 3.33 7.47
N PRO A 344 -16.19 4.09 6.55
CA PRO A 344 -15.07 3.59 5.75
C PRO A 344 -13.90 3.05 6.59
N ALA A 345 -13.66 3.61 7.79
CA ALA A 345 -12.58 3.13 8.67
C ALA A 345 -12.81 1.69 9.15
N ILE A 346 -14.07 1.25 9.28
CA ILE A 346 -14.41 -0.11 9.70
C ILE A 346 -13.99 -1.14 8.65
N SER A 347 -14.36 -0.90 7.40
CA SER A 347 -14.01 -1.80 6.30
C SER A 347 -12.54 -1.70 5.91
N TYR A 348 -11.93 -0.52 6.03
CA TYR A 348 -10.48 -0.36 5.93
C TYR A 348 -9.74 -1.24 6.95
N GLY A 349 -10.10 -1.14 8.25
CA GLY A 349 -9.49 -1.94 9.30
C GLY A 349 -9.69 -3.45 9.13
N ALA A 350 -10.77 -3.88 8.44
CA ALA A 350 -11.02 -5.27 8.13
C ALA A 350 -10.21 -5.78 6.91
N THR A 351 -9.82 -4.91 5.98
CA THR A 351 -9.12 -5.30 4.74
C THR A 351 -7.62 -5.06 4.80
N GLN A 352 -7.18 -3.93 5.35
CA GLN A 352 -5.79 -3.47 5.30
C GLN A 352 -4.76 -4.48 5.86
N PRO A 353 -4.97 -5.17 7.01
CA PRO A 353 -3.96 -6.09 7.54
C PRO A 353 -3.66 -7.25 6.59
N LEU A 354 -4.70 -7.85 6.00
CA LEU A 354 -4.54 -8.94 5.05
C LEU A 354 -3.99 -8.45 3.71
N ALA A 355 -4.43 -7.28 3.23
CA ALA A 355 -3.88 -6.65 2.04
C ALA A 355 -2.37 -6.38 2.19
N THR A 356 -1.94 -5.91 3.37
CA THR A 356 -0.51 -5.70 3.68
C THR A 356 0.28 -7.01 3.59
N LEU A 357 -0.26 -8.12 4.12
CA LEU A 357 0.37 -9.44 3.98
C LEU A 357 0.46 -9.86 2.50
N CYS A 358 -0.61 -9.67 1.74
CA CYS A 358 -0.61 -9.96 0.30
C CYS A 358 0.39 -9.10 -0.46
N MET A 359 0.56 -7.82 -0.10
CA MET A 359 1.57 -6.94 -0.68
C MET A 359 2.98 -7.48 -0.48
N VAL A 360 3.30 -7.98 0.72
CA VAL A 360 4.59 -8.63 1.02
C VAL A 360 4.79 -9.86 0.12
N ILE A 361 3.81 -10.75 0.08
CA ILE A 361 3.89 -12.00 -0.69
C ILE A 361 4.03 -11.72 -2.19
N PHE A 362 3.19 -10.86 -2.76
CA PHE A 362 3.21 -10.57 -4.20
C PHE A 362 4.47 -9.80 -4.61
N SER A 363 5.03 -8.94 -3.75
CA SER A 363 6.32 -8.29 -4.01
C SER A 363 7.44 -9.30 -4.22
N ILE A 364 7.49 -10.34 -3.38
CA ILE A 364 8.49 -11.41 -3.49
C ILE A 364 8.24 -12.26 -4.74
N ILE A 365 6.98 -12.55 -5.04
CA ILE A 365 6.62 -13.33 -6.24
C ILE A 365 7.05 -12.61 -7.51
N ILE A 366 6.79 -11.29 -7.63
CA ILE A 366 7.17 -10.51 -8.81
C ILE A 366 8.67 -10.61 -9.10
N HIS A 367 9.52 -10.57 -8.07
CA HIS A 367 10.98 -10.71 -8.27
C HIS A 367 11.41 -12.06 -8.85
N LYS A 368 10.63 -13.13 -8.60
CA LYS A 368 10.93 -14.49 -9.08
C LYS A 368 10.33 -14.79 -10.45
N LEU A 369 9.49 -13.90 -10.98
CA LEU A 369 8.92 -14.08 -12.30
C LEU A 369 9.93 -13.68 -13.40
N PRO A 370 9.95 -14.41 -14.53
CA PRO A 370 10.83 -14.09 -15.64
C PRO A 370 10.42 -12.74 -16.27
N ILE A 371 11.38 -11.83 -16.39
CA ILE A 371 11.18 -10.51 -16.98
C ILE A 371 12.08 -10.33 -18.20
#